data_c72d457d43930eab420a1d1154fdf477
#
_entry.id   c72d457d43930eab420a1d1154fdf477
#
_cell.length_a   1.000
_cell.length_b   1.000
_cell.length_c   1.000
_cell.angle_alpha   90.00
_cell.angle_beta   90.00
_cell.angle_gamma   90.00
#
_symmetry.space_group_name_H-M   'P 1'
#
loop_
_entity.id
_entity.type
_entity.pdbx_description
1 polymer ?
#
loop_
_entity_poly.entity_id
_entity_poly.type
_entity_poly.pdbx_seq_one_letter_code
_entity_poly.pdbx_strand_id
1 'polypeptide(L)'
;MAKTLSVVLIALNEAENLPRTLESIRWAQEIILLDSGSTDATKQIALAAGVRVADQPWLGFGMQKNAAIARATCDWVLSLDADEEVSAELAGEIQALLAGEPRFTAYRIPRLNHFLGAPLRHGGYWPDPKLRLFERGAAHFQERAVHESMIAAAPVGQLKGHLIHHCYPTLEDYIQHIDSYSTIGARMMVESGRAPRSFAGLVWGAVLNPIATFAYNYVVRLGFLDGAVGLLQHLNHSVYIHWKYVKAWQAARKDSL
;
A
#
# COMPACT_ATOMS: atom_id res chain seq x y z
N MET A 1 -11.41 -31.16 -1.51
CA MET A 1 -10.01 -31.04 -1.03
C MET A 1 -9.79 -29.59 -0.59
N ALA A 2 -8.99 -29.35 0.45
CA ALA A 2 -8.63 -27.97 0.82
C ALA A 2 -7.90 -27.29 -0.35
N LYS A 3 -8.22 -26.01 -0.60
CA LYS A 3 -7.57 -25.21 -1.64
C LYS A 3 -6.17 -24.83 -1.18
N THR A 4 -5.23 -24.77 -2.11
CA THR A 4 -3.82 -24.40 -1.84
C THR A 4 -3.59 -22.91 -2.04
N LEU A 5 -2.60 -22.32 -1.33
CA LEU A 5 -2.31 -20.89 -1.34
C LEU A 5 -0.86 -20.59 -1.71
N SER A 6 -0.67 -19.76 -2.73
CA SER A 6 0.59 -19.07 -2.98
C SER A 6 0.54 -17.66 -2.39
N VAL A 7 1.53 -17.29 -1.59
CA VAL A 7 1.78 -15.91 -1.20
C VAL A 7 2.84 -15.33 -2.12
N VAL A 8 2.55 -14.17 -2.74
CA VAL A 8 3.48 -13.51 -3.66
C VAL A 8 3.87 -12.15 -3.12
N LEU A 9 5.16 -11.86 -3.14
CA LEU A 9 5.78 -10.63 -2.65
C LEU A 9 6.64 -10.00 -3.75
N ILE A 10 6.72 -8.68 -3.76
CA ILE A 10 7.74 -7.94 -4.48
C ILE A 10 8.64 -7.24 -3.46
N ALA A 11 9.95 -7.16 -3.71
CA ALA A 11 10.88 -6.54 -2.79
C ALA A 11 11.99 -5.76 -3.51
N LEU A 12 12.45 -4.70 -2.84
CA LEU A 12 13.68 -3.98 -3.14
C LEU A 12 14.22 -3.39 -1.83
N ASN A 13 15.31 -3.97 -1.28
CA ASN A 13 15.94 -3.54 -0.03
C ASN A 13 14.98 -3.55 1.18
N GLU A 14 14.39 -4.73 1.46
CA GLU A 14 13.40 -4.95 2.52
C GLU A 14 13.93 -5.86 3.64
N ALA A 15 15.25 -5.91 3.83
CA ALA A 15 15.87 -6.80 4.82
C ALA A 15 15.36 -6.58 6.25
N GLU A 16 14.93 -5.38 6.59
CA GLU A 16 14.39 -5.04 7.91
C GLU A 16 12.96 -5.55 8.11
N ASN A 17 12.10 -5.42 7.09
CA ASN A 17 10.68 -5.76 7.17
C ASN A 17 10.41 -7.25 6.89
N LEU A 18 11.13 -7.82 5.94
CA LEU A 18 10.88 -9.14 5.39
C LEU A 18 10.82 -10.28 6.42
N PRO A 19 11.67 -10.34 7.48
CA PRO A 19 11.59 -11.40 8.48
C PRO A 19 10.22 -11.52 9.16
N ARG A 20 9.62 -10.39 9.52
CA ARG A 20 8.30 -10.31 10.15
C ARG A 20 7.19 -10.71 9.19
N THR A 21 7.24 -10.23 7.96
CA THR A 21 6.30 -10.60 6.90
C THR A 21 6.33 -12.11 6.67
N LEU A 22 7.53 -12.71 6.48
CA LEU A 22 7.67 -14.14 6.21
C LEU A 22 7.19 -15.01 7.38
N GLU A 23 7.46 -14.62 8.64
CA GLU A 23 6.97 -15.35 9.81
C GLU A 23 5.43 -15.39 9.84
N SER A 24 4.76 -14.29 9.46
CA SER A 24 3.29 -14.20 9.46
C SER A 24 2.61 -15.08 8.41
N ILE A 25 3.34 -15.52 7.39
CA ILE A 25 2.81 -16.30 6.24
C ILE A 25 3.43 -17.70 6.10
N ARG A 26 4.24 -18.16 7.07
CA ARG A 26 4.91 -19.47 7.02
C ARG A 26 3.99 -20.68 6.88
N TRP A 27 2.70 -20.50 7.14
CA TRP A 27 1.66 -21.50 6.99
C TRP A 27 1.18 -21.71 5.54
N ALA A 28 1.58 -20.84 4.60
CA ALA A 28 1.24 -20.97 3.17
C ALA A 28 2.00 -22.13 2.51
N GLN A 29 1.39 -22.76 1.50
CA GLN A 29 2.00 -23.87 0.77
C GLN A 29 3.12 -23.41 -0.17
N GLU A 30 3.03 -22.18 -0.67
CA GLU A 30 4.03 -21.60 -1.55
C GLU A 30 4.25 -20.14 -1.17
N ILE A 31 5.51 -19.71 -1.07
CA ILE A 31 5.88 -18.30 -0.91
C ILE A 31 6.85 -17.95 -2.02
N ILE A 32 6.56 -16.87 -2.76
CA ILE A 32 7.35 -16.39 -3.89
C ILE A 32 7.74 -14.94 -3.62
N LEU A 33 9.01 -14.64 -3.73
CA LEU A 33 9.52 -13.27 -3.67
C LEU A 33 10.14 -12.90 -5.02
N LEU A 34 9.65 -11.82 -5.60
CA LEU A 34 10.19 -11.23 -6.82
C LEU A 34 11.08 -10.04 -6.44
N ASP A 35 12.38 -10.22 -6.56
CA ASP A 35 13.38 -9.22 -6.19
C ASP A 35 13.68 -8.27 -7.35
N SER A 36 13.69 -6.98 -7.07
CA SER A 36 13.92 -5.92 -8.07
C SER A 36 15.37 -5.43 -8.13
N GLY A 37 16.32 -6.23 -7.59
CA GLY A 37 17.75 -5.91 -7.55
C GLY A 37 18.21 -5.41 -6.19
N SER A 38 17.74 -6.02 -5.09
CA SER A 38 18.18 -5.69 -3.73
C SER A 38 19.68 -5.82 -3.56
N THR A 39 20.27 -4.85 -2.86
CA THR A 39 21.70 -4.77 -2.53
C THR A 39 21.99 -5.08 -1.07
N ASP A 40 20.95 -5.20 -0.25
CA ASP A 40 20.99 -5.58 1.16
C ASP A 40 20.82 -7.10 1.36
N ALA A 41 20.50 -7.54 2.59
CA ALA A 41 20.31 -8.95 2.93
C ALA A 41 18.93 -9.54 2.51
N THR A 42 18.09 -8.80 1.77
CA THR A 42 16.71 -9.21 1.42
C THR A 42 16.68 -10.63 0.81
N LYS A 43 17.49 -10.90 -0.21
CA LYS A 43 17.49 -12.20 -0.90
C LYS A 43 18.00 -13.33 0.01
N GLN A 44 19.05 -13.07 0.80
CA GLN A 44 19.59 -14.04 1.73
C GLN A 44 18.57 -14.46 2.80
N ILE A 45 17.81 -13.49 3.34
CA ILE A 45 16.74 -13.72 4.31
C ILE A 45 15.63 -14.57 3.69
N ALA A 46 15.18 -14.23 2.48
CA ALA A 46 14.13 -14.99 1.79
C ALA A 46 14.57 -16.44 1.52
N LEU A 47 15.76 -16.65 0.99
CA LEU A 47 16.32 -17.98 0.71
C LEU A 47 16.45 -18.81 1.98
N ALA A 48 16.96 -18.23 3.07
CA ALA A 48 17.10 -18.90 4.36
C ALA A 48 15.72 -19.34 4.96
N ALA A 49 14.65 -18.61 4.64
CA ALA A 49 13.27 -18.95 5.02
C ALA A 49 12.60 -19.96 4.06
N GLY A 50 13.32 -20.48 3.05
CA GLY A 50 12.77 -21.44 2.08
C GLY A 50 11.85 -20.82 1.03
N VAL A 51 11.89 -19.50 0.86
CA VAL A 51 11.10 -18.77 -0.13
C VAL A 51 11.65 -18.98 -1.54
N ARG A 52 10.80 -19.16 -2.52
CA ARG A 52 11.17 -19.18 -3.94
C ARG A 52 11.48 -17.77 -4.44
N VAL A 53 12.76 -17.42 -4.53
CA VAL A 53 13.21 -16.10 -4.98
C VAL A 53 13.43 -16.11 -6.49
N ALA A 54 13.00 -15.04 -7.16
CA ALA A 54 13.26 -14.79 -8.58
C ALA A 54 13.67 -13.33 -8.79
N ASP A 55 14.70 -13.11 -9.61
CA ASP A 55 15.12 -11.77 -10.01
C ASP A 55 14.23 -11.23 -11.15
N GLN A 56 13.83 -9.97 -11.05
CA GLN A 56 13.05 -9.29 -12.08
C GLN A 56 13.42 -7.80 -12.06
N PRO A 57 14.02 -7.24 -13.12
CA PRO A 57 14.18 -5.80 -13.24
C PRO A 57 12.84 -5.07 -13.03
N TRP A 58 12.93 -3.87 -12.45
CA TRP A 58 11.73 -3.10 -12.10
C TRP A 58 10.86 -2.75 -13.31
N LEU A 59 9.60 -3.13 -13.26
CA LEU A 59 8.60 -2.92 -14.32
C LEU A 59 7.55 -1.84 -13.97
N GLY A 60 7.66 -1.23 -12.78
CA GLY A 60 6.58 -0.46 -12.16
C GLY A 60 5.72 -1.35 -11.27
N PHE A 61 5.08 -0.75 -10.24
CA PHE A 61 4.42 -1.51 -9.16
C PHE A 61 3.39 -2.53 -9.68
N GLY A 62 2.45 -2.11 -10.52
CA GLY A 62 1.39 -3.01 -11.01
C GLY A 62 1.93 -4.18 -11.83
N MET A 63 2.83 -3.91 -12.77
CA MET A 63 3.45 -4.94 -13.62
C MET A 63 4.36 -5.87 -12.83
N GLN A 64 5.10 -5.34 -11.84
CA GLN A 64 5.94 -6.16 -10.96
C GLN A 64 5.10 -7.13 -10.14
N LYS A 65 3.99 -6.66 -9.55
CA LYS A 65 3.04 -7.51 -8.82
C LYS A 65 2.39 -8.55 -9.74
N ASN A 66 1.99 -8.18 -10.97
CA ASN A 66 1.47 -9.13 -11.95
C ASN A 66 2.51 -10.19 -12.33
N ALA A 67 3.77 -9.81 -12.48
CA ALA A 67 4.86 -10.74 -12.75
C ALA A 67 5.10 -11.73 -11.58
N ALA A 68 4.90 -11.31 -10.34
CA ALA A 68 4.93 -12.18 -9.16
C ALA A 68 3.71 -13.12 -9.15
N ILE A 69 2.50 -12.61 -9.39
CA ILE A 69 1.25 -13.39 -9.48
C ILE A 69 1.35 -14.49 -10.56
N ALA A 70 1.93 -14.17 -11.71
CA ALA A 70 2.10 -15.13 -12.81
C ALA A 70 2.99 -16.33 -12.45
N ARG A 71 3.79 -16.24 -11.38
CA ARG A 71 4.64 -17.33 -10.90
C ARG A 71 3.96 -18.25 -9.88
N ALA A 72 2.78 -17.86 -9.39
CA ALA A 72 1.99 -18.66 -8.44
C ALA A 72 1.50 -19.97 -9.06
N THR A 73 1.61 -21.09 -8.32
CA THR A 73 1.22 -22.41 -8.80
C THR A 73 -0.01 -22.97 -8.08
N CYS A 74 -0.34 -22.46 -6.90
CA CYS A 74 -1.49 -22.89 -6.10
C CYS A 74 -2.84 -22.39 -6.65
N ASP A 75 -3.94 -22.88 -6.07
CA ASP A 75 -5.32 -22.55 -6.47
C ASP A 75 -5.65 -21.08 -6.19
N TRP A 76 -5.13 -20.55 -5.07
CA TRP A 76 -5.36 -19.20 -4.59
C TRP A 76 -4.06 -18.41 -4.47
N VAL A 77 -4.17 -17.10 -4.57
CA VAL A 77 -3.05 -16.16 -4.45
C VAL A 77 -3.39 -15.11 -3.39
N LEU A 78 -2.44 -14.88 -2.47
CA LEU A 78 -2.40 -13.72 -1.58
C LEU A 78 -1.25 -12.82 -2.01
N SER A 79 -1.55 -11.60 -2.48
CA SER A 79 -0.55 -10.63 -2.87
C SER A 79 -0.26 -9.69 -1.70
N LEU A 80 0.97 -9.67 -1.21
CA LEU A 80 1.42 -8.81 -0.10
C LEU A 80 2.56 -7.89 -0.54
N ASP A 81 2.71 -6.78 0.15
CA ASP A 81 3.91 -5.96 0.13
C ASP A 81 4.90 -6.48 1.20
N ALA A 82 6.20 -6.27 1.03
CA ALA A 82 7.22 -6.83 1.92
C ALA A 82 7.23 -6.22 3.34
N ASP A 83 6.49 -5.13 3.54
CA ASP A 83 6.25 -4.44 4.81
C ASP A 83 4.84 -4.70 5.40
N GLU A 84 4.09 -5.65 4.81
CA GLU A 84 2.78 -6.08 5.31
C GLU A 84 2.89 -7.40 6.08
N GLU A 85 2.18 -7.48 7.22
CA GLU A 85 2.11 -8.65 8.09
C GLU A 85 0.66 -9.16 8.14
N VAL A 86 0.48 -10.47 8.04
CA VAL A 86 -0.83 -11.12 8.17
C VAL A 86 -1.13 -11.32 9.67
N SER A 87 -2.20 -10.68 10.20
CA SER A 87 -2.59 -10.91 11.60
C SER A 87 -2.99 -12.35 11.84
N ALA A 88 -2.86 -12.85 13.08
CA ALA A 88 -3.22 -14.22 13.44
C ALA A 88 -4.70 -14.51 13.14
N GLU A 89 -5.59 -13.52 13.34
CA GLU A 89 -7.01 -13.62 13.00
C GLU A 89 -7.22 -13.79 11.50
N LEU A 90 -6.49 -13.00 10.69
CA LEU A 90 -6.57 -13.09 9.23
C LEU A 90 -6.03 -14.43 8.72
N ALA A 91 -4.92 -14.90 9.27
CA ALA A 91 -4.35 -16.21 8.92
C ALA A 91 -5.35 -17.34 9.18
N GLY A 92 -5.99 -17.35 10.35
CA GLY A 92 -7.03 -18.33 10.71
C GLY A 92 -8.26 -18.22 9.81
N GLU A 93 -8.70 -17.00 9.47
CA GLU A 93 -9.84 -16.76 8.59
C GLU A 93 -9.56 -17.27 7.16
N ILE A 94 -8.37 -16.99 6.60
CA ILE A 94 -7.97 -17.48 5.28
C ILE A 94 -7.89 -19.01 5.26
N GLN A 95 -7.25 -19.62 6.26
CA GLN A 95 -7.15 -21.08 6.33
C GLN A 95 -8.53 -21.75 6.41
N ALA A 96 -9.44 -21.21 7.22
CA ALA A 96 -10.82 -21.70 7.32
C ALA A 96 -11.60 -21.52 6.01
N LEU A 97 -11.44 -20.38 5.34
CA LEU A 97 -12.03 -20.09 4.04
C LEU A 97 -11.59 -21.11 2.99
N LEU A 98 -10.28 -21.39 2.91
CA LEU A 98 -9.70 -22.28 1.90
C LEU A 98 -9.92 -23.77 2.22
N ALA A 99 -10.19 -24.13 3.46
CA ALA A 99 -10.62 -25.47 3.84
C ALA A 99 -12.06 -25.78 3.42
N GLY A 100 -12.89 -24.75 3.23
CA GLY A 100 -14.28 -24.84 2.78
C GLY A 100 -14.45 -24.56 1.28
N GLU A 101 -15.66 -24.08 0.93
CA GLU A 101 -15.99 -23.62 -0.42
C GLU A 101 -16.14 -22.10 -0.40
N PRO A 102 -15.14 -21.34 -0.89
CA PRO A 102 -15.20 -19.87 -0.96
C PRO A 102 -16.37 -19.38 -1.81
N ARG A 103 -17.19 -18.49 -1.24
CA ARG A 103 -18.36 -17.94 -1.95
C ARG A 103 -18.00 -17.00 -3.09
N PHE A 104 -16.85 -16.33 -3.01
CA PHE A 104 -16.37 -15.36 -3.99
C PHE A 104 -15.01 -15.81 -4.53
N THR A 105 -14.66 -15.37 -5.72
CA THR A 105 -13.34 -15.64 -6.32
C THR A 105 -12.27 -14.63 -5.92
N ALA A 106 -12.65 -13.58 -5.20
CA ALA A 106 -11.71 -12.57 -4.70
C ALA A 106 -12.24 -11.93 -3.40
N TYR A 107 -11.31 -11.47 -2.55
CA TYR A 107 -11.63 -10.89 -1.25
C TYR A 107 -10.80 -9.65 -0.98
N ARG A 108 -11.46 -8.63 -0.41
CA ARG A 108 -10.80 -7.48 0.19
C ARG A 108 -10.42 -7.78 1.62
N ILE A 109 -9.27 -7.29 2.02
CA ILE A 109 -8.72 -7.42 3.37
C ILE A 109 -8.53 -6.02 3.94
N PRO A 110 -9.08 -5.70 5.13
CA PRO A 110 -8.78 -4.47 5.84
C PRO A 110 -7.27 -4.35 6.08
N ARG A 111 -6.71 -3.15 5.96
CA ARG A 111 -5.30 -2.88 6.21
C ARG A 111 -5.14 -1.83 7.30
N LEU A 112 -4.49 -2.19 8.39
CA LEU A 112 -4.17 -1.32 9.51
C LEU A 112 -2.79 -0.71 9.30
N ASN A 113 -2.78 0.57 8.93
CA ASN A 113 -1.54 1.30 8.69
C ASN A 113 -0.90 1.72 10.02
N HIS A 114 0.41 1.50 10.15
CA HIS A 114 1.22 1.96 11.28
C HIS A 114 2.07 3.15 10.85
N PHE A 115 2.13 4.15 11.71
CA PHE A 115 2.98 5.32 11.57
C PHE A 115 3.82 5.47 12.84
N LEU A 116 5.15 5.55 12.70
CA LEU A 116 6.10 5.58 13.83
C LEU A 116 5.85 4.45 14.85
N GLY A 117 5.58 3.24 14.32
CA GLY A 117 5.34 2.04 15.12
C GLY A 117 3.96 1.92 15.77
N ALA A 118 3.06 2.90 15.62
CA ALA A 118 1.72 2.87 16.22
C ALA A 118 0.60 2.81 15.18
N PRO A 119 -0.52 2.08 15.47
CA PRO A 119 -1.62 1.93 14.54
C PRO A 119 -2.44 3.20 14.39
N LEU A 120 -2.86 3.51 13.15
CA LEU A 120 -3.80 4.58 12.83
C LEU A 120 -5.21 4.01 12.65
N ARG A 121 -6.09 4.22 13.63
CA ARG A 121 -7.45 3.67 13.63
C ARG A 121 -8.52 4.70 13.28
N HIS A 122 -8.19 5.97 13.30
CA HIS A 122 -9.11 7.10 13.10
C HIS A 122 -8.63 8.02 11.99
N GLY A 123 -9.27 9.16 11.81
CA GLY A 123 -8.87 10.13 10.79
C GLY A 123 -9.04 9.67 9.35
N GLY A 124 -9.67 8.51 9.13
CA GLY A 124 -9.89 7.93 7.81
C GLY A 124 -8.81 6.97 7.32
N TYR A 125 -7.92 6.55 8.19
CA TYR A 125 -6.89 5.57 7.88
C TYR A 125 -7.37 4.12 8.07
N TRP A 126 -8.45 3.91 8.82
CA TRP A 126 -9.04 2.60 9.07
C TRP A 126 -10.56 2.59 8.79
N PRO A 127 -11.09 1.48 8.27
CA PRO A 127 -10.39 0.42 7.54
C PRO A 127 -9.92 0.92 6.17
N ASP A 128 -8.80 0.41 5.67
CA ASP A 128 -8.27 0.67 4.32
C ASP A 128 -8.33 -0.64 3.50
N PRO A 129 -9.53 -1.07 3.01
CA PRO A 129 -9.70 -2.38 2.41
C PRO A 129 -8.98 -2.49 1.07
N LYS A 130 -8.07 -3.47 0.97
CA LYS A 130 -7.33 -3.80 -0.25
C LYS A 130 -7.78 -5.15 -0.79
N LEU A 131 -7.96 -5.28 -2.10
CA LEU A 131 -8.15 -6.57 -2.75
C LEU A 131 -6.79 -7.27 -2.76
N ARG A 132 -6.65 -8.39 -2.06
CA ARG A 132 -5.36 -9.06 -1.84
C ARG A 132 -5.43 -10.58 -2.00
N LEU A 133 -6.56 -11.23 -1.67
CA LEU A 133 -6.76 -12.66 -1.77
C LEU A 133 -7.71 -12.98 -2.93
N PHE A 134 -7.31 -13.90 -3.82
CA PHE A 134 -8.12 -14.23 -5.00
C PHE A 134 -7.76 -15.62 -5.55
N GLU A 135 -8.71 -16.25 -6.22
CA GLU A 135 -8.51 -17.46 -7.02
C GLU A 135 -7.55 -17.15 -8.18
N ARG A 136 -6.61 -18.03 -8.43
CA ARG A 136 -5.58 -17.81 -9.47
C ARG A 136 -6.22 -17.55 -10.83
N GLY A 137 -5.89 -16.39 -11.40
CA GLY A 137 -6.47 -15.90 -12.66
C GLY A 137 -7.71 -15.01 -12.49
N ALA A 138 -8.31 -14.89 -11.29
CA ALA A 138 -9.52 -14.09 -11.06
C ALA A 138 -9.25 -12.60 -10.85
N ALA A 139 -8.01 -12.19 -10.60
CA ALA A 139 -7.66 -10.79 -10.37
C ALA A 139 -6.26 -10.45 -10.93
N HIS A 140 -6.05 -9.19 -11.24
CA HIS A 140 -4.77 -8.65 -11.68
C HIS A 140 -4.66 -7.16 -11.36
N PHE A 141 -3.44 -6.61 -11.31
CA PHE A 141 -3.22 -5.17 -11.17
C PHE A 141 -3.39 -4.47 -12.53
N GLN A 142 -4.06 -3.31 -12.51
CA GLN A 142 -4.13 -2.45 -13.69
C GLN A 142 -2.77 -1.82 -13.98
N GLU A 143 -2.44 -1.69 -15.26
CA GLU A 143 -1.27 -0.96 -15.74
C GLU A 143 -1.54 0.54 -15.68
N ARG A 144 -1.36 1.14 -14.50
CA ARG A 144 -1.43 2.60 -14.31
C ARG A 144 -0.12 3.11 -13.76
N ALA A 145 0.31 4.26 -14.24
CA ALA A 145 1.56 4.88 -13.81
C ALA A 145 1.54 5.30 -12.33
N VAL A 146 0.35 5.54 -11.77
CA VAL A 146 0.16 5.94 -10.35
C VAL A 146 -1.17 5.38 -9.85
N HIS A 147 -1.21 4.95 -8.58
CA HIS A 147 -2.33 4.30 -7.92
C HIS A 147 -2.76 2.99 -8.61
N GLU A 148 -1.85 2.03 -8.57
CA GLU A 148 -2.16 0.66 -8.96
C GLU A 148 -3.37 0.16 -8.18
N SER A 149 -4.36 -0.30 -8.88
CA SER A 149 -5.52 -0.94 -8.29
C SER A 149 -5.66 -2.34 -8.83
N MET A 150 -5.87 -3.29 -7.93
CA MET A 150 -6.23 -4.64 -8.34
C MET A 150 -7.69 -4.66 -8.75
N ILE A 151 -7.98 -5.25 -9.89
CA ILE A 151 -9.33 -5.51 -10.38
C ILE A 151 -9.60 -7.00 -10.41
N ALA A 152 -10.83 -7.36 -10.07
CA ALA A 152 -11.35 -8.71 -10.18
C ALA A 152 -12.74 -8.68 -10.81
N ALA A 153 -13.16 -9.80 -11.38
CA ALA A 153 -14.56 -9.99 -11.76
C ALA A 153 -15.43 -9.91 -10.50
N ALA A 154 -16.49 -9.10 -10.54
CA ALA A 154 -17.46 -9.00 -9.45
C ALA A 154 -18.26 -10.31 -9.32
N PRO A 155 -18.79 -10.63 -8.12
CA PRO A 155 -18.68 -9.90 -6.87
C PRO A 155 -17.41 -10.24 -6.07
N VAL A 156 -16.98 -9.28 -5.22
CA VAL A 156 -15.82 -9.42 -4.34
C VAL A 156 -16.29 -9.53 -2.90
N GLY A 157 -15.78 -10.53 -2.15
CA GLY A 157 -16.01 -10.69 -0.72
C GLY A 157 -15.15 -9.74 0.12
N GLN A 158 -15.37 -9.74 1.44
CA GLN A 158 -14.55 -9.02 2.41
C GLN A 158 -14.27 -9.91 3.61
N LEU A 159 -13.01 -9.97 4.02
CA LEU A 159 -12.57 -10.63 5.25
C LEU A 159 -12.64 -9.64 6.43
N LYS A 160 -12.65 -10.20 7.66
CA LYS A 160 -12.72 -9.42 8.89
C LYS A 160 -11.35 -9.22 9.52
N GLY A 161 -10.49 -10.23 9.45
CA GLY A 161 -9.09 -10.16 9.83
C GLY A 161 -8.35 -9.12 8.96
N HIS A 162 -7.20 -8.65 9.41
CA HIS A 162 -6.54 -7.51 8.79
C HIS A 162 -5.05 -7.75 8.53
N LEU A 163 -4.53 -7.00 7.55
CA LEU A 163 -3.10 -6.81 7.36
C LEU A 163 -2.61 -5.69 8.28
N ILE A 164 -1.42 -5.86 8.84
CA ILE A 164 -0.68 -4.82 9.56
C ILE A 164 0.37 -4.28 8.58
N HIS A 165 0.33 -2.98 8.31
CA HIS A 165 1.21 -2.36 7.32
C HIS A 165 2.17 -1.38 8.01
N HIS A 166 3.44 -1.72 8.05
CA HIS A 166 4.50 -0.96 8.71
C HIS A 166 5.08 0.11 7.78
N CYS A 167 4.20 0.99 7.25
CA CYS A 167 4.52 1.85 6.12
C CYS A 167 5.56 2.94 6.40
N TYR A 168 5.67 3.40 7.64
CA TYR A 168 6.59 4.50 7.99
C TYR A 168 7.15 4.28 9.40
N PRO A 169 8.21 3.47 9.54
CA PRO A 169 8.88 3.24 10.83
C PRO A 169 9.54 4.50 11.37
N THR A 170 10.05 5.38 10.49
CA THR A 170 10.69 6.64 10.87
C THR A 170 10.04 7.85 10.21
N LEU A 171 10.30 9.04 10.77
CA LEU A 171 9.85 10.29 10.15
C LEU A 171 10.61 10.57 8.83
N GLU A 172 11.85 10.13 8.73
CA GLU A 172 12.67 10.29 7.53
C GLU A 172 12.05 9.53 6.35
N ASP A 173 11.67 8.28 6.54
CA ASP A 173 10.98 7.46 5.52
C ASP A 173 9.69 8.14 5.06
N TYR A 174 8.94 8.68 6.02
CA TYR A 174 7.71 9.42 5.71
C TYR A 174 7.99 10.67 4.87
N ILE A 175 9.00 11.48 5.23
CA ILE A 175 9.37 12.71 4.50
C ILE A 175 9.79 12.40 3.07
N GLN A 176 10.63 11.39 2.86
CA GLN A 176 11.06 10.96 1.53
C GLN A 176 9.85 10.52 0.67
N HIS A 177 8.94 9.78 1.29
CA HIS A 177 7.72 9.32 0.63
C HIS A 177 6.83 10.49 0.22
N ILE A 178 6.48 11.40 1.15
CA ILE A 178 5.60 12.54 0.83
C ILE A 178 6.23 13.53 -0.16
N ASP A 179 7.55 13.67 -0.18
CA ASP A 179 8.25 14.48 -1.18
C ASP A 179 8.02 13.90 -2.59
N SER A 180 8.26 12.61 -2.76
CA SER A 180 8.04 11.88 -4.00
C SER A 180 6.56 11.94 -4.43
N TYR A 181 5.64 11.61 -3.54
CA TYR A 181 4.19 11.58 -3.83
C TYR A 181 3.60 12.97 -4.08
N SER A 182 4.08 14.01 -3.39
CA SER A 182 3.66 15.40 -3.68
C SER A 182 4.14 15.86 -5.05
N THR A 183 5.31 15.41 -5.50
CA THR A 183 5.85 15.69 -6.84
C THR A 183 5.02 15.00 -7.93
N ILE A 184 4.69 13.71 -7.74
CA ILE A 184 3.82 12.97 -8.66
C ILE A 184 2.43 13.61 -8.71
N GLY A 185 1.84 13.90 -7.55
CA GLY A 185 0.53 14.53 -7.45
C GLY A 185 0.48 15.93 -8.08
N ALA A 186 1.56 16.70 -7.97
CA ALA A 186 1.71 18.00 -8.62
C ALA A 186 1.73 17.87 -10.15
N ARG A 187 2.49 16.90 -10.69
CA ARG A 187 2.52 16.61 -12.13
C ARG A 187 1.14 16.26 -12.66
N MET A 188 0.42 15.36 -11.99
CA MET A 188 -0.96 15.01 -12.36
C MET A 188 -1.91 16.21 -12.33
N MET A 189 -1.72 17.15 -11.39
CA MET A 189 -2.52 18.40 -11.36
C MET A 189 -2.23 19.29 -12.55
N VAL A 190 -0.98 19.39 -12.99
CA VAL A 190 -0.59 20.16 -14.18
C VAL A 190 -1.19 19.53 -15.44
N GLU A 191 -0.99 18.23 -15.63
CA GLU A 191 -1.49 17.47 -16.78
C GLU A 191 -3.02 17.51 -16.90
N SER A 192 -3.73 17.50 -15.76
CA SER A 192 -5.21 17.59 -15.73
C SER A 192 -5.75 19.02 -15.73
N GLY A 193 -4.89 20.05 -15.86
CA GLY A 193 -5.29 21.46 -15.85
C GLY A 193 -5.79 22.00 -14.51
N ARG A 194 -5.59 21.26 -13.41
CA ARG A 194 -6.04 21.62 -12.04
C ARG A 194 -5.00 22.36 -11.20
N ALA A 195 -3.81 22.62 -11.76
CA ALA A 195 -2.79 23.40 -11.08
C ALA A 195 -3.27 24.83 -10.82
N PRO A 196 -2.98 25.43 -9.65
CA PRO A 196 -3.37 26.81 -9.37
C PRO A 196 -2.63 27.76 -10.31
N ARG A 197 -3.38 28.63 -11.01
CA ARG A 197 -2.84 29.64 -11.95
C ARG A 197 -2.99 31.07 -11.43
N SER A 198 -3.80 31.29 -10.39
CA SER A 198 -4.02 32.60 -9.75
C SER A 198 -3.52 32.61 -8.31
N PHE A 199 -3.27 33.79 -7.76
CA PHE A 199 -2.92 33.94 -6.34
C PHE A 199 -4.00 33.38 -5.42
N ALA A 200 -5.28 33.65 -5.70
CA ALA A 200 -6.41 33.11 -4.92
C ALA A 200 -6.44 31.58 -4.97
N GLY A 201 -6.20 30.98 -6.15
CA GLY A 201 -6.11 29.52 -6.30
C GLY A 201 -4.94 28.91 -5.53
N LEU A 202 -3.79 29.61 -5.49
CA LEU A 202 -2.64 29.20 -4.68
C LEU A 202 -2.96 29.27 -3.17
N VAL A 203 -3.53 30.37 -2.70
CA VAL A 203 -3.93 30.53 -1.29
C VAL A 203 -4.94 29.44 -0.88
N TRP A 204 -5.95 29.20 -1.73
CA TRP A 204 -6.90 28.12 -1.48
C TRP A 204 -6.20 26.75 -1.39
N GLY A 205 -5.41 26.38 -2.40
CA GLY A 205 -4.81 25.05 -2.50
C GLY A 205 -3.70 24.81 -1.48
N ALA A 206 -2.79 25.78 -1.34
CA ALA A 206 -1.58 25.61 -0.53
C ALA A 206 -1.74 26.04 0.95
N VAL A 207 -2.81 26.79 1.29
CA VAL A 207 -3.02 27.24 2.68
C VAL A 207 -4.34 26.75 3.24
N LEU A 208 -5.47 27.12 2.63
CA LEU A 208 -6.78 26.83 3.20
C LEU A 208 -7.14 25.33 3.13
N ASN A 209 -6.84 24.67 2.02
CA ASN A 209 -7.13 23.25 1.86
C ASN A 209 -6.34 22.35 2.84
N PRO A 210 -5.02 22.51 3.08
CA PRO A 210 -4.31 21.80 4.14
C PRO A 210 -4.94 21.98 5.52
N ILE A 211 -5.29 23.23 5.89
CA ILE A 211 -5.93 23.53 7.18
C ILE A 211 -7.29 22.84 7.29
N ALA A 212 -8.13 22.96 6.26
CA ALA A 212 -9.45 22.33 6.23
C ALA A 212 -9.35 20.80 6.29
N THR A 213 -8.39 20.22 5.58
CA THR A 213 -8.14 18.75 5.59
C THR A 213 -7.68 18.29 6.98
N PHE A 214 -6.76 19.04 7.61
CA PHE A 214 -6.36 18.75 8.98
C PHE A 214 -7.58 18.78 9.93
N ALA A 215 -8.33 19.87 9.93
CA ALA A 215 -9.50 20.02 10.80
C ALA A 215 -10.52 18.90 10.57
N TYR A 216 -10.81 18.56 9.31
CA TYR A 216 -11.72 17.50 8.98
C TYR A 216 -11.24 16.12 9.44
N ASN A 217 -10.01 15.73 9.11
CA ASN A 217 -9.50 14.41 9.47
C ASN A 217 -9.21 14.27 10.97
N TYR A 218 -8.59 15.29 11.56
CA TYR A 218 -8.20 15.24 12.96
C TYR A 218 -9.38 15.40 13.91
N VAL A 219 -10.29 16.36 13.63
CA VAL A 219 -11.43 16.65 14.52
C VAL A 219 -12.67 15.86 14.09
N VAL A 220 -13.15 16.04 12.85
CA VAL A 220 -14.44 15.44 12.42
C VAL A 220 -14.36 13.93 12.28
N ARG A 221 -13.25 13.41 11.74
CA ARG A 221 -12.99 11.96 11.62
C ARG A 221 -12.28 11.36 12.82
N LEU A 222 -12.22 12.10 13.93
CA LEU A 222 -11.72 11.64 15.22
C LEU A 222 -10.22 11.23 15.23
N GLY A 223 -9.40 11.78 14.34
CA GLY A 223 -7.97 11.48 14.28
C GLY A 223 -7.20 11.74 15.58
N PHE A 224 -7.74 12.62 16.46
CA PHE A 224 -7.19 12.89 17.79
C PHE A 224 -7.25 11.68 18.73
N LEU A 225 -8.12 10.69 18.46
CA LEU A 225 -8.19 9.46 19.25
C LEU A 225 -6.97 8.54 19.06
N ASP A 226 -6.19 8.74 17.99
CA ASP A 226 -4.91 8.05 17.81
C ASP A 226 -3.74 8.76 18.57
N GLY A 227 -4.06 9.72 19.44
CA GLY A 227 -3.10 10.38 20.32
C GLY A 227 -2.05 11.21 19.58
N ALA A 228 -0.80 11.18 20.08
CA ALA A 228 0.30 11.95 19.48
C ALA A 228 0.59 11.53 18.04
N VAL A 229 0.49 10.24 17.74
CA VAL A 229 0.74 9.69 16.39
C VAL A 229 -0.32 10.18 15.41
N GLY A 230 -1.60 10.23 15.82
CA GLY A 230 -2.67 10.82 15.04
C GLY A 230 -2.43 12.29 14.74
N LEU A 231 -2.01 13.08 15.75
CA LEU A 231 -1.67 14.49 15.56
C LEU A 231 -0.55 14.66 14.52
N LEU A 232 0.56 13.94 14.70
CA LEU A 232 1.73 14.03 13.81
C LEU A 232 1.37 13.60 12.38
N GLN A 233 0.63 12.50 12.24
CA GLN A 233 0.22 12.02 10.91
C GLN A 233 -0.66 13.04 10.17
N HIS A 234 -1.64 13.65 10.85
CA HIS A 234 -2.53 14.62 10.20
C HIS A 234 -1.85 15.95 9.89
N LEU A 235 -0.91 16.41 10.74
CA LEU A 235 -0.07 17.57 10.45
C LEU A 235 0.80 17.30 9.22
N ASN A 236 1.51 16.19 9.20
CA ASN A 236 2.37 15.81 8.07
C ASN A 236 1.57 15.61 6.76
N HIS A 237 0.35 15.05 6.84
CA HIS A 237 -0.53 14.96 5.67
C HIS A 237 -0.93 16.34 5.14
N SER A 238 -1.13 17.32 6.03
CA SER A 238 -1.39 18.71 5.62
C SER A 238 -0.18 19.34 4.94
N VAL A 239 1.04 19.05 5.40
CA VAL A 239 2.30 19.45 4.75
C VAL A 239 2.42 18.83 3.35
N TYR A 240 2.08 17.53 3.21
CA TYR A 240 2.01 16.86 1.89
C TYR A 240 1.07 17.60 0.93
N ILE A 241 -0.13 17.99 1.39
CA ILE A 241 -1.09 18.73 0.55
C ILE A 241 -0.52 20.09 0.17
N HIS A 242 0.07 20.81 1.13
CA HIS A 242 0.74 22.08 0.88
C HIS A 242 1.81 21.95 -0.21
N TRP A 243 2.74 21.03 -0.06
CA TRP A 243 3.82 20.81 -1.04
C TRP A 243 3.28 20.45 -2.41
N LYS A 244 2.27 19.60 -2.50
CA LYS A 244 1.64 19.22 -3.77
C LYS A 244 1.14 20.44 -4.55
N TYR A 245 0.43 21.36 -3.87
CA TYR A 245 -0.09 22.58 -4.52
C TYR A 245 1.00 23.58 -4.86
N VAL A 246 2.01 23.75 -4.01
CA VAL A 246 3.16 24.65 -4.29
C VAL A 246 3.97 24.12 -5.49
N LYS A 247 4.28 22.82 -5.51
CA LYS A 247 4.98 22.19 -6.64
C LYS A 247 4.17 22.29 -7.95
N ALA A 248 2.85 22.09 -7.89
CA ALA A 248 1.99 22.23 -9.06
C ALA A 248 1.95 23.66 -9.59
N TRP A 249 1.87 24.65 -8.70
CA TRP A 249 1.92 26.06 -9.07
C TRP A 249 3.28 26.46 -9.68
N GLN A 250 4.38 25.99 -9.08
CA GLN A 250 5.73 26.24 -9.62
C GLN A 250 5.89 25.66 -11.03
N ALA A 251 5.42 24.42 -11.26
CA ALA A 251 5.49 23.77 -12.56
C ALA A 251 4.63 24.50 -13.61
N ALA A 252 3.39 24.84 -13.28
CA ALA A 252 2.49 25.54 -14.19
C ALA A 252 3.00 26.93 -14.64
N ARG A 253 3.87 27.59 -13.84
CA ARG A 253 4.50 28.86 -14.23
C ARG A 253 5.68 28.70 -15.18
N LYS A 254 6.42 27.58 -15.08
CA LYS A 254 7.51 27.29 -16.01
C LYS A 254 7.02 27.04 -17.43
N ASP A 255 5.84 26.46 -17.56
CA ASP A 255 5.21 26.22 -18.88
C ASP A 255 4.59 27.50 -19.48
N SER A 256 4.58 28.62 -18.75
CA SER A 256 4.00 29.90 -19.15
C SER A 256 5.06 30.95 -19.48
N LEU A 257 6.35 30.64 -19.30
CA LEU A 257 7.53 31.43 -19.66
C LEU A 257 8.25 30.82 -20.86
#